data_ec67c4318ede0420562a64d972e7b2b9
#
_entry.id   ec67c4318ede0420562a64d972e7b2b9
#
_cell.length_a   1.000
_cell.length_b   1.000
_cell.length_c   1.000
_cell.angle_alpha   90.00
_cell.angle_beta   90.00
_cell.angle_gamma   90.00
#
_symmetry.space_group_name_H-M   'P 1'
#
loop_
_entity.id
_entity.type
_entity.pdbx_description
1 polymer ?
#
loop_
_entity_poly.entity_id
_entity_poly.type
_entity_poly.pdbx_seq_one_letter_code
_entity_poly.pdbx_strand_id
1 'polypeptide(L)'
;MIEKPTKDLSIAIPLLNEEESIPELCSWIERVVVPLNYDYEILMIDDGSTDNSWDQIISLTKANPSIKGIRFNRNYGKSAALDIGFRNARGRVVITMDADLQDSPDEIPELFDMIDKQGYDLVSGWKQKRHDPLSKTIPSKFFNFITSWFSGIKLHDFNCGLKSYNYRVIKSIEVYGEMHRYIPFIAKGQGFDKITEKVVEHRARKYGVTKFGWERFVNGFLDLLSISFVSKFRKRPMHFFGSLGSLSFFAGSAITIYLVAEKVYLLSQNQPVRDVVDQPLFFIALVAILAGVQLFLGGFLAEMMVRQRSRESDYLISEQIGI
;
A
#
# COMPACT_ATOMS: atom_id res chain seq x y z
N MET A 1 6.01 -20.84 8.06
CA MET A 1 5.63 -21.46 6.76
C MET A 1 4.30 -20.86 6.34
N ILE A 2 4.13 -20.51 5.06
CA ILE A 2 2.82 -20.08 4.52
C ILE A 2 1.95 -21.34 4.46
N GLU A 3 0.78 -21.31 5.10
CA GLU A 3 -0.20 -22.39 5.02
C GLU A 3 -0.63 -22.63 3.58
N LYS A 4 -0.99 -23.86 3.24
CA LYS A 4 -1.46 -24.16 1.87
C LYS A 4 -2.89 -23.65 1.70
N PRO A 5 -3.24 -23.13 0.50
CA PRO A 5 -4.61 -22.77 0.22
C PRO A 5 -5.52 -24.00 0.28
N THR A 6 -6.74 -23.83 0.79
CA THR A 6 -7.73 -24.90 0.95
C THR A 6 -8.93 -24.72 0.03
N LYS A 7 -9.00 -23.58 -0.68
CA LYS A 7 -10.04 -23.23 -1.65
C LYS A 7 -9.42 -22.80 -2.98
N ASP A 8 -10.23 -22.81 -4.04
CA ASP A 8 -9.80 -22.33 -5.35
C ASP A 8 -9.78 -20.79 -5.38
N LEU A 9 -10.84 -20.15 -4.91
CA LEU A 9 -11.05 -18.71 -5.05
C LEU A 9 -11.50 -18.09 -3.72
N SER A 10 -10.86 -16.97 -3.33
CA SER A 10 -11.37 -16.06 -2.32
C SER A 10 -11.65 -14.69 -2.95
N ILE A 11 -12.81 -14.12 -2.68
CA ILE A 11 -13.18 -12.77 -3.12
C ILE A 11 -13.26 -11.90 -1.86
N ALA A 12 -12.34 -10.94 -1.72
CA ALA A 12 -12.28 -10.04 -0.57
C ALA A 12 -12.89 -8.68 -0.93
N ILE A 13 -13.94 -8.31 -0.22
CA ILE A 13 -14.76 -7.13 -0.47
C ILE A 13 -14.74 -6.22 0.76
N PRO A 14 -13.87 -5.19 0.78
CA PRO A 14 -13.93 -4.15 1.80
C PRO A 14 -15.13 -3.25 1.54
N LEU A 15 -15.89 -2.92 2.58
CA LEU A 15 -17.08 -2.09 2.46
C LEU A 15 -17.27 -1.14 3.65
N LEU A 16 -17.97 -0.04 3.41
CA LEU A 16 -18.39 0.94 4.42
C LEU A 16 -19.67 1.66 3.96
N ASN A 17 -20.77 1.40 4.63
CA ASN A 17 -22.09 1.98 4.32
C ASN A 17 -22.52 1.68 2.87
N GLU A 18 -22.71 0.41 2.57
CA GLU A 18 -23.03 -0.12 1.24
C GLU A 18 -24.29 -1.05 1.29
N GLU A 19 -25.24 -0.78 2.20
CA GLU A 19 -26.42 -1.64 2.43
C GLU A 19 -27.24 -1.92 1.17
N GLU A 20 -27.29 -0.97 0.22
CA GLU A 20 -28.07 -1.10 -1.01
C GLU A 20 -27.37 -1.94 -2.08
N SER A 21 -26.03 -1.93 -2.10
CA SER A 21 -25.23 -2.60 -3.15
C SER A 21 -24.90 -4.07 -2.83
N ILE A 22 -24.76 -4.42 -1.55
CA ILE A 22 -24.34 -5.74 -1.08
C ILE A 22 -25.18 -6.89 -1.65
N PRO A 23 -26.53 -6.88 -1.58
CA PRO A 23 -27.33 -8.01 -2.06
C PRO A 23 -27.18 -8.22 -3.58
N GLU A 24 -27.16 -7.11 -4.35
CA GLU A 24 -27.01 -7.15 -5.81
C GLU A 24 -25.63 -7.68 -6.19
N LEU A 25 -24.57 -7.22 -5.50
CA LEU A 25 -23.20 -7.65 -5.75
C LEU A 25 -23.02 -9.14 -5.47
N CYS A 26 -23.49 -9.64 -4.32
CA CYS A 26 -23.41 -11.06 -3.99
C CYS A 26 -24.13 -11.93 -5.01
N SER A 27 -25.34 -11.58 -5.38
CA SER A 27 -26.12 -12.29 -6.39
C SER A 27 -25.40 -12.29 -7.76
N TRP A 28 -24.73 -11.19 -8.12
CA TRP A 28 -23.97 -11.12 -9.36
C TRP A 28 -22.72 -11.99 -9.31
N ILE A 29 -21.95 -11.94 -8.21
CA ILE A 29 -20.79 -12.82 -8.02
C ILE A 29 -21.19 -14.30 -8.09
N GLU A 30 -22.23 -14.69 -7.40
CA GLU A 30 -22.74 -16.07 -7.40
C GLU A 30 -23.12 -16.53 -8.81
N ARG A 31 -23.82 -15.71 -9.56
CA ARG A 31 -24.19 -16.01 -10.97
C ARG A 31 -22.98 -16.27 -11.85
N VAL A 32 -21.84 -15.60 -11.57
CA VAL A 32 -20.60 -15.76 -12.34
C VAL A 32 -19.79 -16.96 -11.86
N VAL A 33 -19.66 -17.14 -10.54
CA VAL A 33 -18.72 -18.10 -9.94
C VAL A 33 -19.28 -19.50 -9.85
N VAL A 34 -20.58 -19.65 -9.53
CA VAL A 34 -21.21 -20.98 -9.36
C VAL A 34 -21.09 -21.86 -10.60
N PRO A 35 -21.31 -21.35 -11.84
CA PRO A 35 -21.16 -22.18 -13.06
C PRO A 35 -19.74 -22.68 -13.32
N LEU A 36 -18.72 -22.07 -12.68
CA LEU A 36 -17.31 -22.45 -12.85
C LEU A 36 -16.90 -23.64 -12.01
N ASN A 37 -17.78 -24.10 -11.09
CA ASN A 37 -17.52 -25.20 -10.14
C ASN A 37 -16.25 -25.01 -9.29
N TYR A 38 -15.89 -23.77 -8.96
CA TYR A 38 -14.80 -23.48 -8.03
C TYR A 38 -15.28 -23.67 -6.59
N ASP A 39 -14.40 -24.21 -5.75
CA ASP A 39 -14.59 -24.11 -4.29
C ASP A 39 -14.20 -22.68 -3.88
N TYR A 40 -15.20 -21.83 -3.60
CA TYR A 40 -15.02 -20.41 -3.38
C TYR A 40 -15.49 -19.93 -2.01
N GLU A 41 -15.03 -18.75 -1.66
CA GLU A 41 -15.54 -17.98 -0.53
C GLU A 41 -15.60 -16.48 -0.89
N ILE A 42 -16.58 -15.79 -0.33
CA ILE A 42 -16.73 -14.34 -0.39
C ILE A 42 -16.50 -13.80 1.01
N LEU A 43 -15.45 -13.03 1.19
CA LEU A 43 -15.10 -12.38 2.46
C LEU A 43 -15.57 -10.93 2.41
N MET A 44 -16.60 -10.60 3.17
CA MET A 44 -17.11 -9.25 3.32
C MET A 44 -16.51 -8.61 4.57
N ILE A 45 -15.72 -7.55 4.39
CA ILE A 45 -15.03 -6.87 5.48
C ILE A 45 -15.67 -5.50 5.69
N ASP A 46 -16.54 -5.43 6.70
CA ASP A 46 -17.24 -4.21 7.10
C ASP A 46 -16.33 -3.33 7.96
N ASP A 47 -15.93 -2.20 7.39
CA ASP A 47 -15.04 -1.23 8.02
C ASP A 47 -15.80 -0.31 9.01
N GLY A 48 -16.68 -0.89 9.83
CA GLY A 48 -17.43 -0.19 10.87
C GLY A 48 -18.59 0.62 10.32
N SER A 49 -19.41 0.04 9.45
CA SER A 49 -20.63 0.66 8.91
C SER A 49 -21.61 1.07 10.00
N THR A 50 -22.32 2.16 9.73
CA THR A 50 -23.35 2.75 10.61
C THR A 50 -24.76 2.57 10.05
N ASP A 51 -24.89 2.04 8.85
CA ASP A 51 -26.14 1.65 8.19
C ASP A 51 -26.46 0.16 8.42
N ASN A 52 -27.38 -0.42 7.64
CA ASN A 52 -27.78 -1.83 7.75
C ASN A 52 -26.84 -2.78 6.98
N SER A 53 -25.63 -2.34 6.54
CA SER A 53 -24.70 -3.19 5.80
C SER A 53 -24.40 -4.50 6.52
N TRP A 54 -24.17 -4.45 7.83
CA TRP A 54 -23.87 -5.66 8.63
C TRP A 54 -25.04 -6.63 8.71
N ASP A 55 -26.26 -6.14 8.86
CA ASP A 55 -27.47 -6.98 8.89
C ASP A 55 -27.70 -7.68 7.54
N GLN A 56 -27.37 -7.02 6.42
CA GLN A 56 -27.36 -7.63 5.10
C GLN A 56 -26.35 -8.78 5.02
N ILE A 57 -25.12 -8.57 5.52
CA ILE A 57 -24.08 -9.61 5.54
C ILE A 57 -24.55 -10.82 6.37
N ILE A 58 -25.10 -10.59 7.57
CA ILE A 58 -25.65 -11.67 8.41
C ILE A 58 -26.72 -12.48 7.65
N SER A 59 -27.61 -11.81 6.95
CA SER A 59 -28.69 -12.44 6.21
C SER A 59 -28.15 -13.29 5.05
N LEU A 60 -27.18 -12.76 4.31
CA LEU A 60 -26.53 -13.46 3.19
C LEU A 60 -25.70 -14.67 3.65
N THR A 61 -24.98 -14.54 4.76
CA THR A 61 -24.20 -15.67 5.34
C THR A 61 -25.09 -16.83 5.77
N LYS A 62 -26.30 -16.54 6.28
CA LYS A 62 -27.29 -17.60 6.61
C LYS A 62 -27.83 -18.30 5.36
N ALA A 63 -27.96 -17.58 4.25
CA ALA A 63 -28.45 -18.13 2.99
C ALA A 63 -27.37 -18.92 2.23
N ASN A 64 -26.11 -18.47 2.29
CA ASN A 64 -24.97 -19.10 1.60
C ASN A 64 -23.74 -19.19 2.51
N PRO A 65 -23.35 -20.43 2.94
CA PRO A 65 -22.17 -20.64 3.81
C PRO A 65 -20.83 -20.23 3.16
N SER A 66 -20.77 -20.00 1.85
CA SER A 66 -19.58 -19.49 1.18
C SER A 66 -19.38 -18.00 1.42
N ILE A 67 -20.39 -17.27 1.89
CA ILE A 67 -20.30 -15.86 2.27
C ILE A 67 -19.92 -15.79 3.75
N LYS A 68 -18.91 -14.98 4.05
CA LYS A 68 -18.38 -14.78 5.39
C LYS A 68 -18.25 -13.30 5.69
N GLY A 69 -18.44 -12.92 6.94
CA GLY A 69 -18.38 -11.53 7.37
C GLY A 69 -17.38 -11.30 8.49
N ILE A 70 -16.68 -10.18 8.42
CA ILE A 70 -15.83 -9.62 9.48
C ILE A 70 -16.24 -8.17 9.65
N ARG A 71 -16.54 -7.74 10.88
CA ARG A 71 -16.88 -6.37 11.20
C ARG A 71 -15.88 -5.75 12.15
N PHE A 72 -15.39 -4.56 11.80
CA PHE A 72 -14.61 -3.74 12.71
C PHE A 72 -15.52 -2.96 13.69
N ASN A 73 -15.00 -2.63 14.85
CA ASN A 73 -15.73 -1.81 15.81
C ASN A 73 -15.78 -0.31 15.43
N ARG A 74 -14.95 0.13 14.49
CA ARG A 74 -14.94 1.48 13.91
C ARG A 74 -14.25 1.46 12.55
N ASN A 75 -14.33 2.57 11.81
CA ASN A 75 -13.60 2.73 10.57
C ASN A 75 -12.07 2.81 10.82
N TYR A 76 -11.33 1.89 10.18
CA TYR A 76 -9.87 1.84 10.14
C TYR A 76 -9.31 2.09 8.73
N GLY A 77 -10.18 2.17 7.72
CA GLY A 77 -9.84 2.43 6.33
C GLY A 77 -9.67 1.16 5.48
N LYS A 78 -9.78 1.35 4.18
CA LYS A 78 -9.77 0.28 3.17
C LYS A 78 -8.55 -0.66 3.27
N SER A 79 -7.38 -0.11 3.60
CA SER A 79 -6.16 -0.91 3.75
C SER A 79 -6.26 -1.92 4.89
N ALA A 80 -6.82 -1.51 6.03
CA ALA A 80 -7.06 -2.39 7.17
C ALA A 80 -8.02 -3.53 6.81
N ALA A 81 -9.13 -3.18 6.12
CA ALA A 81 -10.10 -4.17 5.67
C ALA A 81 -9.48 -5.17 4.70
N LEU A 82 -8.64 -4.72 3.75
CA LEU A 82 -7.92 -5.61 2.84
C LEU A 82 -6.91 -6.48 3.56
N ASP A 83 -6.16 -5.96 4.55
CA ASP A 83 -5.18 -6.74 5.32
C ASP A 83 -5.86 -7.91 6.06
N ILE A 84 -6.99 -7.64 6.72
CA ILE A 84 -7.77 -8.69 7.38
C ILE A 84 -8.39 -9.66 6.36
N GLY A 85 -8.89 -9.17 5.23
CA GLY A 85 -9.36 -10.01 4.14
C GLY A 85 -8.25 -10.95 3.63
N PHE A 86 -7.04 -10.46 3.43
CA PHE A 86 -5.88 -11.25 2.99
C PHE A 86 -5.43 -12.28 4.04
N ARG A 87 -5.49 -11.94 5.31
CA ARG A 87 -5.18 -12.90 6.39
C ARG A 87 -6.15 -14.06 6.43
N ASN A 88 -7.44 -13.79 6.23
CA ASN A 88 -8.51 -14.80 6.30
C ASN A 88 -8.75 -15.54 4.98
N ALA A 89 -8.27 -15.01 3.83
CA ALA A 89 -8.42 -15.65 2.53
C ALA A 89 -7.72 -17.01 2.47
N ARG A 90 -8.42 -18.02 1.96
CA ARG A 90 -7.99 -19.43 1.84
C ARG A 90 -7.86 -19.89 0.38
N GLY A 91 -8.27 -19.06 -0.59
CA GLY A 91 -8.21 -19.36 -2.01
C GLY A 91 -6.79 -19.34 -2.58
N ARG A 92 -6.46 -20.24 -3.49
CA ARG A 92 -5.19 -20.22 -4.24
C ARG A 92 -5.08 -18.99 -5.16
N VAL A 93 -6.23 -18.48 -5.60
CA VAL A 93 -6.38 -17.17 -6.24
C VAL A 93 -7.23 -16.31 -5.33
N VAL A 94 -6.80 -15.06 -5.10
CA VAL A 94 -7.55 -14.09 -4.30
C VAL A 94 -7.86 -12.88 -5.15
N ILE A 95 -9.14 -12.51 -5.21
CA ILE A 95 -9.58 -11.34 -5.97
C ILE A 95 -10.13 -10.31 -4.99
N THR A 96 -9.67 -9.06 -5.11
CA THR A 96 -10.28 -7.92 -4.40
C THR A 96 -11.23 -7.20 -5.32
N MET A 97 -12.33 -6.68 -4.78
CA MET A 97 -13.29 -5.87 -5.54
C MET A 97 -14.00 -4.89 -4.60
N ASP A 98 -14.40 -3.74 -5.14
CA ASP A 98 -15.13 -2.75 -4.37
C ASP A 98 -16.63 -3.10 -4.31
N ALA A 99 -17.32 -2.72 -3.21
CA ALA A 99 -18.71 -3.07 -3.00
C ALA A 99 -19.71 -2.20 -3.79
N ASP A 100 -19.27 -1.12 -4.43
CA ASP A 100 -20.11 -0.06 -5.04
C ASP A 100 -20.66 -0.38 -6.44
N LEU A 101 -20.57 -1.63 -6.90
CA LEU A 101 -21.03 -2.13 -8.20
C LEU A 101 -20.36 -1.46 -9.42
N GLN A 102 -19.26 -0.74 -9.23
CA GLN A 102 -18.50 -0.14 -10.34
C GLN A 102 -17.59 -1.15 -11.05
N ASP A 103 -17.08 -2.14 -10.31
CA ASP A 103 -16.29 -3.23 -10.85
C ASP A 103 -17.20 -4.40 -11.26
N SER A 104 -16.97 -4.97 -12.44
CA SER A 104 -17.79 -6.08 -12.97
C SER A 104 -17.30 -7.43 -12.43
N PRO A 105 -18.14 -8.21 -11.71
CA PRO A 105 -17.84 -9.62 -11.40
C PRO A 105 -17.63 -10.52 -12.62
N ASP A 106 -18.10 -10.14 -13.81
CA ASP A 106 -17.90 -10.90 -15.03
C ASP A 106 -16.43 -11.02 -15.45
N GLU A 107 -15.54 -10.18 -14.87
CA GLU A 107 -14.09 -10.23 -15.05
C GLU A 107 -13.40 -11.33 -14.22
N ILE A 108 -14.09 -11.91 -13.23
CA ILE A 108 -13.52 -12.90 -12.29
C ILE A 108 -12.92 -14.11 -13.00
N PRO A 109 -13.58 -14.73 -13.99
CA PRO A 109 -13.05 -15.95 -14.63
C PRO A 109 -11.71 -15.73 -15.31
N GLU A 110 -11.57 -14.62 -16.06
CA GLU A 110 -10.33 -14.33 -16.75
C GLU A 110 -9.21 -13.91 -15.79
N LEU A 111 -9.53 -13.09 -14.77
CA LEU A 111 -8.59 -12.72 -13.71
C LEU A 111 -8.09 -13.94 -12.93
N PHE A 112 -8.96 -14.92 -12.70
CA PHE A 112 -8.59 -16.20 -12.10
C PHE A 112 -7.61 -16.96 -12.97
N ASP A 113 -7.92 -17.11 -14.26
CA ASP A 113 -7.10 -17.85 -15.22
C ASP A 113 -5.72 -17.21 -15.43
N MET A 114 -5.63 -15.88 -15.37
CA MET A 114 -4.34 -15.19 -15.47
C MET A 114 -3.39 -15.55 -14.32
N ILE A 115 -3.91 -15.70 -13.10
CA ILE A 115 -3.11 -16.13 -11.97
C ILE A 115 -2.84 -17.64 -12.04
N ASP A 116 -3.89 -18.43 -12.21
CA ASP A 116 -3.84 -19.88 -12.06
C ASP A 116 -3.14 -20.58 -13.23
N LYS A 117 -3.51 -20.25 -14.47
CA LYS A 117 -3.01 -20.91 -15.67
C LYS A 117 -1.82 -20.17 -16.30
N GLN A 118 -1.82 -18.83 -16.30
CA GLN A 118 -0.75 -18.05 -16.92
C GLN A 118 0.40 -17.76 -15.94
N GLY A 119 0.18 -17.99 -14.63
CA GLY A 119 1.22 -17.91 -13.61
C GLY A 119 1.67 -16.51 -13.26
N TYR A 120 0.80 -15.51 -13.42
CA TYR A 120 1.06 -14.17 -12.88
C TYR A 120 0.99 -14.17 -11.35
N ASP A 121 1.78 -13.30 -10.72
CA ASP A 121 1.74 -13.10 -9.28
C ASP A 121 0.60 -12.14 -8.88
N LEU A 122 0.39 -11.10 -9.70
CA LEU A 122 -0.61 -10.08 -9.49
C LEU A 122 -1.10 -9.53 -10.83
N VAL A 123 -2.42 -9.38 -10.96
CA VAL A 123 -3.08 -8.72 -12.09
C VAL A 123 -3.92 -7.57 -11.58
N SER A 124 -3.65 -6.35 -12.05
CA SER A 124 -4.44 -5.16 -11.72
C SER A 124 -5.48 -4.88 -12.79
N GLY A 125 -6.70 -4.55 -12.42
CA GLY A 125 -7.66 -4.02 -13.38
C GLY A 125 -7.19 -2.66 -13.92
N TRP A 126 -7.42 -2.41 -15.22
CA TRP A 126 -7.22 -1.12 -15.85
C TRP A 126 -8.54 -0.58 -16.39
N LYS A 127 -9.06 0.46 -15.75
CA LYS A 127 -10.28 1.16 -16.15
C LYS A 127 -9.95 2.10 -17.32
N GLN A 128 -9.89 1.56 -18.55
CA GLN A 128 -9.49 2.31 -19.75
C GLN A 128 -10.51 3.42 -20.07
N LYS A 129 -11.80 3.11 -20.02
CA LYS A 129 -12.89 4.06 -20.20
C LYS A 129 -13.43 4.46 -18.82
N ARG A 130 -13.01 5.63 -18.32
CA ARG A 130 -13.50 6.17 -17.06
C ARG A 130 -14.63 7.15 -17.29
N HIS A 131 -15.71 6.99 -16.56
CA HIS A 131 -16.81 7.96 -16.52
C HIS A 131 -16.60 9.05 -15.46
N ASP A 132 -15.36 9.20 -14.96
CA ASP A 132 -15.01 10.18 -13.93
C ASP A 132 -14.76 11.58 -14.53
N PRO A 133 -15.06 12.68 -13.80
CA PRO A 133 -14.79 14.05 -14.24
C PRO A 133 -13.28 14.31 -14.38
N LEU A 134 -12.90 15.24 -15.27
CA LEU A 134 -11.51 15.61 -15.59
C LEU A 134 -10.69 16.01 -14.34
N SER A 135 -11.33 16.64 -13.35
CA SER A 135 -10.70 17.01 -12.07
C SER A 135 -10.15 15.83 -11.27
N LYS A 136 -10.64 14.61 -11.51
CA LYS A 136 -10.13 13.37 -10.89
C LYS A 136 -9.14 12.64 -11.80
N THR A 137 -9.30 12.74 -13.10
CA THR A 137 -8.52 11.97 -14.08
C THR A 137 -7.08 12.49 -14.20
N ILE A 138 -6.87 13.82 -14.19
CA ILE A 138 -5.53 14.43 -14.35
C ILE A 138 -4.63 14.12 -13.14
N PRO A 139 -5.05 14.33 -11.87
CA PRO A 139 -4.25 13.96 -10.71
C PRO A 139 -3.94 12.46 -10.65
N SER A 140 -4.90 11.62 -11.04
CA SER A 140 -4.73 10.16 -11.07
C SER A 140 -3.68 9.73 -12.10
N LYS A 141 -3.66 10.33 -13.31
CA LYS A 141 -2.64 10.05 -14.33
C LYS A 141 -1.25 10.44 -13.88
N PHE A 142 -1.10 11.62 -13.27
CA PHE A 142 0.18 12.08 -12.73
C PHE A 142 0.68 11.16 -11.61
N PHE A 143 -0.21 10.77 -10.70
CA PHE A 143 0.09 9.81 -9.64
C PHE A 143 0.56 8.46 -10.22
N ASN A 144 -0.17 7.89 -11.18
CA ASN A 144 0.18 6.63 -11.82
C ASN A 144 1.53 6.71 -12.55
N PHE A 145 1.81 7.82 -13.23
CA PHE A 145 3.10 8.05 -13.90
C PHE A 145 4.26 8.04 -12.91
N ILE A 146 4.15 8.80 -11.81
CA ILE A 146 5.21 8.85 -10.78
C ILE A 146 5.37 7.48 -10.12
N THR A 147 4.26 6.82 -9.76
CA THR A 147 4.30 5.49 -9.13
C THR A 147 4.93 4.45 -10.06
N SER A 148 4.60 4.48 -11.35
CA SER A 148 5.19 3.62 -12.37
C SER A 148 6.71 3.85 -12.51
N TRP A 149 7.15 5.12 -12.51
CA TRP A 149 8.56 5.48 -12.60
C TRP A 149 9.36 5.00 -11.38
N PHE A 150 8.85 5.24 -10.16
CA PHE A 150 9.51 4.82 -8.92
C PHE A 150 9.50 3.31 -8.72
N SER A 151 8.40 2.64 -9.05
CA SER A 151 8.25 1.20 -8.86
C SER A 151 8.94 0.38 -9.95
N GLY A 152 9.15 0.98 -11.13
CA GLY A 152 9.56 0.25 -12.33
C GLY A 152 8.51 -0.79 -12.78
N ILE A 153 7.24 -0.60 -12.40
CA ILE A 153 6.11 -1.44 -12.81
C ILE A 153 5.30 -0.66 -13.82
N LYS A 154 5.06 -1.25 -14.99
CA LYS A 154 4.25 -0.61 -16.05
C LYS A 154 2.78 -0.94 -15.84
N LEU A 155 2.08 -0.12 -15.05
CA LEU A 155 0.63 -0.19 -14.88
C LEU A 155 0.02 1.18 -15.19
N HIS A 156 -1.11 1.19 -15.88
CA HIS A 156 -1.87 2.41 -16.17
C HIS A 156 -2.78 2.81 -14.99
N ASP A 157 -3.17 1.84 -14.15
CA ASP A 157 -4.05 2.09 -13.01
C ASP A 157 -3.64 1.33 -11.74
N PHE A 158 -2.92 2.02 -10.84
CA PHE A 158 -2.59 1.48 -9.52
C PHE A 158 -3.78 1.49 -8.55
N ASN A 159 -4.78 2.37 -8.80
CA ASN A 159 -5.90 2.61 -7.88
C ASN A 159 -7.11 1.71 -8.11
N CYS A 160 -7.12 0.87 -9.16
CA CYS A 160 -8.24 -0.02 -9.42
C CYS A 160 -8.48 -0.93 -8.20
N GLY A 161 -9.75 -1.04 -7.74
CA GLY A 161 -10.14 -1.94 -6.65
C GLY A 161 -10.10 -3.41 -7.06
N LEU A 162 -10.44 -3.66 -8.33
CA LEU A 162 -10.45 -5.00 -8.89
C LEU A 162 -9.02 -5.47 -9.21
N LYS A 163 -8.52 -6.40 -8.43
CA LYS A 163 -7.19 -7.00 -8.59
C LYS A 163 -7.25 -8.49 -8.25
N SER A 164 -6.43 -9.27 -8.92
CA SER A 164 -6.25 -10.69 -8.65
C SER A 164 -4.82 -10.98 -8.21
N TYR A 165 -4.67 -11.89 -7.25
CA TYR A 165 -3.41 -12.20 -6.59
C TYR A 165 -3.21 -13.71 -6.46
N ASN A 166 -1.96 -14.14 -6.60
CA ASN A 166 -1.56 -15.44 -6.11
C ASN A 166 -1.58 -15.46 -4.58
N TYR A 167 -1.99 -16.56 -3.97
CA TYR A 167 -2.03 -16.76 -2.52
C TYR A 167 -0.73 -16.35 -1.81
N ARG A 168 0.43 -16.67 -2.40
CA ARG A 168 1.74 -16.33 -1.84
C ARG A 168 1.94 -14.82 -1.69
N VAL A 169 1.43 -14.03 -2.64
CA VAL A 169 1.54 -12.58 -2.60
C VAL A 169 0.84 -12.04 -1.36
N ILE A 170 -0.44 -12.36 -1.19
CA ILE A 170 -1.25 -11.82 -0.09
C ILE A 170 -0.76 -12.24 1.29
N LYS A 171 -0.17 -13.44 1.41
CA LYS A 171 0.41 -13.92 2.67
C LYS A 171 1.81 -13.36 2.96
N SER A 172 2.44 -12.70 1.99
CA SER A 172 3.78 -12.12 2.12
C SER A 172 3.80 -10.61 2.30
N ILE A 173 2.66 -9.94 2.08
CA ILE A 173 2.53 -8.50 2.20
C ILE A 173 1.71 -8.12 3.44
N GLU A 174 1.93 -6.90 3.93
CA GLU A 174 1.12 -6.25 4.95
C GLU A 174 0.61 -4.94 4.37
N VAL A 175 -0.68 -4.65 4.55
CA VAL A 175 -1.34 -3.48 3.99
C VAL A 175 -1.90 -2.63 5.12
N TYR A 176 -1.35 -1.42 5.31
CA TYR A 176 -1.79 -0.48 6.36
C TYR A 176 -1.84 0.97 5.83
N GLY A 177 -2.46 1.87 6.58
CA GLY A 177 -2.61 3.28 6.16
C GLY A 177 -3.31 3.39 4.79
N GLU A 178 -2.72 4.10 3.85
CA GLU A 178 -3.23 4.23 2.46
C GLU A 178 -2.53 3.27 1.46
N MET A 179 -1.89 2.20 1.95
CA MET A 179 -1.05 1.30 1.13
C MET A 179 -1.83 0.43 0.13
N HIS A 180 -3.16 0.38 0.20
CA HIS A 180 -3.98 -0.41 -0.74
C HIS A 180 -3.74 -0.06 -2.22
N ARG A 181 -3.31 1.18 -2.51
CA ARG A 181 -2.96 1.64 -3.87
C ARG A 181 -1.62 1.11 -4.36
N TYR A 182 -0.74 0.79 -3.43
CA TYR A 182 0.65 0.43 -3.69
C TYR A 182 0.92 -1.07 -3.54
N ILE A 183 -0.14 -1.88 -3.42
CA ILE A 183 0.01 -3.33 -3.31
C ILE A 183 0.91 -3.92 -4.41
N PRO A 184 0.81 -3.52 -5.71
CA PRO A 184 1.73 -4.01 -6.74
C PRO A 184 3.19 -3.68 -6.43
N PHE A 185 3.47 -2.48 -5.90
CA PHE A 185 4.81 -2.05 -5.54
C PHE A 185 5.35 -2.82 -4.32
N ILE A 186 4.51 -3.05 -3.31
CA ILE A 186 4.84 -3.83 -2.12
C ILE A 186 5.13 -5.29 -2.51
N ALA A 187 4.31 -5.87 -3.39
CA ALA A 187 4.49 -7.23 -3.91
C ALA A 187 5.83 -7.36 -4.64
N LYS A 188 6.18 -6.42 -5.53
CA LYS A 188 7.47 -6.40 -6.20
C LYS A 188 8.63 -6.32 -5.21
N GLY A 189 8.51 -5.51 -4.17
CA GLY A 189 9.51 -5.41 -3.08
C GLY A 189 9.71 -6.70 -2.27
N GLN A 190 8.76 -7.66 -2.36
CA GLN A 190 8.85 -8.99 -1.79
C GLN A 190 9.37 -10.05 -2.81
N GLY A 191 9.67 -9.64 -4.05
CA GLY A 191 10.22 -10.52 -5.10
C GLY A 191 9.16 -11.11 -6.03
N PHE A 192 7.94 -10.60 -6.05
CA PHE A 192 6.91 -10.99 -7.02
C PHE A 192 6.98 -10.07 -8.25
N ASP A 193 7.59 -10.56 -9.31
CA ASP A 193 7.90 -9.75 -10.49
C ASP A 193 6.89 -9.91 -11.64
N LYS A 194 6.10 -10.99 -11.64
CA LYS A 194 5.11 -11.24 -12.68
C LYS A 194 3.82 -10.46 -12.44
N ILE A 195 3.93 -9.13 -12.56
CA ILE A 195 2.84 -8.18 -12.35
C ILE A 195 2.38 -7.65 -13.71
N THR A 196 1.08 -7.71 -13.96
CA THR A 196 0.46 -7.21 -15.21
C THR A 196 -0.87 -6.52 -14.93
N GLU A 197 -1.49 -6.01 -15.98
CA GLU A 197 -2.83 -5.43 -15.92
C GLU A 197 -3.76 -6.02 -16.97
N LYS A 198 -5.06 -5.93 -16.72
CA LYS A 198 -6.12 -6.34 -17.63
C LYS A 198 -7.11 -5.17 -17.78
N VAL A 199 -7.48 -4.85 -18.99
CA VAL A 199 -8.59 -3.90 -19.24
C VAL A 199 -9.87 -4.50 -18.68
N VAL A 200 -10.53 -3.75 -17.80
CA VAL A 200 -11.77 -4.20 -17.14
C VAL A 200 -12.89 -3.21 -17.39
N GLU A 201 -14.12 -3.73 -17.42
CA GLU A 201 -15.32 -2.90 -17.54
C GLU A 201 -15.49 -2.05 -16.28
N HIS A 202 -15.77 -0.77 -16.46
CA HIS A 202 -16.07 0.16 -15.38
C HIS A 202 -17.45 0.75 -15.57
N ARG A 203 -18.33 0.56 -14.59
CA ARG A 203 -19.70 1.07 -14.60
C ARG A 203 -19.81 2.35 -13.80
N ALA A 204 -20.80 3.16 -14.14
CA ALA A 204 -21.15 4.33 -13.32
C ALA A 204 -21.68 3.85 -11.96
N ARG A 205 -21.33 4.57 -10.90
CA ARG A 205 -21.82 4.28 -9.55
C ARG A 205 -23.35 4.36 -9.51
N LYS A 206 -23.97 3.31 -8.98
CA LYS A 206 -25.44 3.21 -8.91
C LYS A 206 -25.98 3.79 -7.60
N TYR A 207 -25.28 3.58 -6.48
CA TYR A 207 -25.69 3.99 -5.13
C TYR A 207 -24.62 4.83 -4.45
N GLY A 208 -25.03 5.68 -3.48
CA GLY A 208 -24.12 6.43 -2.61
C GLY A 208 -23.53 7.72 -3.21
N VAL A 209 -22.86 8.52 -2.36
CA VAL A 209 -22.26 9.81 -2.72
C VAL A 209 -20.74 9.74 -2.64
N THR A 210 -20.05 10.29 -3.63
CA THR A 210 -18.58 10.30 -3.68
C THR A 210 -18.00 11.29 -2.67
N LYS A 211 -17.26 10.82 -1.68
CA LYS A 211 -16.52 11.65 -0.70
C LYS A 211 -15.11 11.93 -1.20
N PHE A 212 -14.88 13.00 -2.00
CA PHE A 212 -13.54 13.38 -2.49
C PHE A 212 -13.14 14.77 -1.98
N GLY A 213 -11.99 14.87 -1.28
CA GLY A 213 -11.36 16.11 -0.82
C GLY A 213 -9.95 16.31 -1.39
N TRP A 214 -9.46 17.57 -1.39
CA TRP A 214 -8.10 17.99 -1.80
C TRP A 214 -6.98 17.37 -0.94
N GLU A 215 -7.28 17.10 0.32
CA GLU A 215 -6.38 16.47 1.29
C GLU A 215 -5.81 15.14 0.77
N ARG A 216 -6.57 14.44 -0.05
CA ARG A 216 -6.18 13.14 -0.62
C ARG A 216 -5.03 13.23 -1.63
N PHE A 217 -4.84 14.41 -2.26
CA PHE A 217 -3.74 14.62 -3.20
C PHE A 217 -2.41 14.84 -2.47
N VAL A 218 -2.41 15.66 -1.42
CA VAL A 218 -1.22 15.91 -0.58
C VAL A 218 -0.83 14.61 0.15
N ASN A 219 -1.79 13.93 0.74
CA ASN A 219 -1.56 12.65 1.40
C ASN A 219 -1.04 11.59 0.43
N GLY A 220 -1.57 11.51 -0.79
CA GLY A 220 -1.08 10.58 -1.81
C GLY A 220 0.39 10.81 -2.20
N PHE A 221 0.86 12.05 -2.25
CA PHE A 221 2.27 12.34 -2.52
C PHE A 221 3.17 11.96 -1.34
N LEU A 222 2.76 12.29 -0.11
CA LEU A 222 3.49 11.91 1.11
C LEU A 222 3.53 10.39 1.28
N ASP A 223 2.43 9.70 0.97
CA ASP A 223 2.37 8.24 0.98
C ASP A 223 3.33 7.63 -0.04
N LEU A 224 3.44 8.21 -1.23
CA LEU A 224 4.36 7.75 -2.26
C LEU A 224 5.82 7.86 -1.82
N LEU A 225 6.19 8.97 -1.20
CA LEU A 225 7.52 9.15 -0.61
C LEU A 225 7.77 8.14 0.50
N SER A 226 6.80 7.99 1.42
CA SER A 226 6.89 7.04 2.53
C SER A 226 7.03 5.60 2.04
N ILE A 227 6.24 5.18 1.06
CA ILE A 227 6.28 3.83 0.52
C ILE A 227 7.54 3.56 -0.28
N SER A 228 8.00 4.51 -1.09
CA SER A 228 9.27 4.40 -1.81
C SER A 228 10.44 4.20 -0.84
N PHE A 229 10.42 4.97 0.25
CA PHE A 229 11.40 4.86 1.31
C PHE A 229 11.29 3.52 2.07
N VAL A 230 10.09 3.19 2.54
CA VAL A 230 9.82 1.96 3.30
C VAL A 230 10.11 0.71 2.47
N SER A 231 9.70 0.63 1.20
CA SER A 231 9.93 -0.56 0.38
C SER A 231 11.42 -0.80 0.11
N LYS A 232 12.20 0.26 -0.09
CA LYS A 232 13.65 0.15 -0.35
C LYS A 232 14.48 -0.06 0.91
N PHE A 233 14.08 0.60 2.01
CA PHE A 233 14.88 0.66 3.24
C PHE A 233 14.21 -0.02 4.46
N ARG A 234 13.01 -0.61 4.30
CA ARG A 234 12.26 -1.28 5.40
C ARG A 234 13.09 -2.27 6.20
N LYS A 235 13.97 -3.02 5.53
CA LYS A 235 14.79 -4.04 6.20
C LYS A 235 16.12 -3.49 6.73
N ARG A 236 16.58 -2.32 6.25
CA ARG A 236 17.90 -1.76 6.59
C ARG A 236 17.90 -0.22 6.52
N PRO A 237 17.11 0.47 7.35
CA PRO A 237 17.07 1.94 7.33
C PRO A 237 18.41 2.58 7.67
N MET A 238 19.24 1.88 8.46
CA MET A 238 20.60 2.30 8.79
C MET A 238 21.49 2.49 7.56
N HIS A 239 21.31 1.69 6.48
CA HIS A 239 22.08 1.86 5.26
C HIS A 239 21.84 3.20 4.55
N PHE A 240 20.65 3.75 4.65
CA PHE A 240 20.34 5.06 4.06
C PHE A 240 20.76 6.21 4.98
N PHE A 241 20.22 6.25 6.18
CA PHE A 241 20.48 7.34 7.11
C PHE A 241 21.91 7.33 7.62
N GLY A 242 22.47 6.14 7.89
CA GLY A 242 23.84 5.99 8.36
C GLY A 242 24.86 6.38 7.30
N SER A 243 24.67 6.01 6.02
CA SER A 243 25.60 6.42 4.96
C SER A 243 25.55 7.92 4.69
N LEU A 244 24.36 8.51 4.61
CA LEU A 244 24.18 9.95 4.43
C LEU A 244 24.72 10.72 5.62
N GLY A 245 24.45 10.24 6.84
CA GLY A 245 24.93 10.82 8.09
C GLY A 245 26.45 10.78 8.20
N SER A 246 27.07 9.64 7.89
CA SER A 246 28.54 9.52 7.88
C SER A 246 29.18 10.42 6.83
N LEU A 247 28.62 10.48 5.62
CA LEU A 247 29.13 11.37 4.57
C LEU A 247 29.08 12.84 5.00
N SER A 248 27.95 13.27 5.56
CA SER A 248 27.79 14.65 6.06
C SER A 248 28.75 14.96 7.22
N PHE A 249 28.91 14.03 8.16
CA PHE A 249 29.83 14.17 9.30
C PHE A 249 31.28 14.31 8.82
N PHE A 250 31.75 13.41 7.95
CA PHE A 250 33.13 13.46 7.44
C PHE A 250 33.40 14.69 6.57
N ALA A 251 32.42 15.12 5.75
CA ALA A 251 32.54 16.32 4.95
C ALA A 251 32.64 17.56 5.84
N GLY A 252 31.78 17.72 6.85
CA GLY A 252 31.86 18.81 7.80
C GLY A 252 33.17 18.79 8.62
N SER A 253 33.62 17.60 9.06
CA SER A 253 34.90 17.47 9.77
C SER A 253 36.08 17.85 8.88
N ALA A 254 36.09 17.42 7.61
CA ALA A 254 37.16 17.78 6.67
C ALA A 254 37.25 19.30 6.43
N ILE A 255 36.09 19.96 6.28
CA ILE A 255 36.02 21.43 6.15
C ILE A 255 36.57 22.10 7.42
N THR A 256 36.17 21.64 8.61
CA THR A 256 36.66 22.19 9.88
C THR A 256 38.17 22.04 10.01
N ILE A 257 38.71 20.85 9.70
CA ILE A 257 40.15 20.56 9.74
C ILE A 257 40.89 21.48 8.75
N TYR A 258 40.35 21.65 7.53
CA TYR A 258 40.92 22.55 6.52
C TYR A 258 41.00 23.99 7.04
N LEU A 259 39.93 24.55 7.59
CA LEU A 259 39.91 25.92 8.12
C LEU A 259 40.88 26.13 9.28
N VAL A 260 41.02 25.14 10.16
CA VAL A 260 41.99 25.20 11.25
C VAL A 260 43.41 25.11 10.73
N ALA A 261 43.70 24.20 9.81
CA ALA A 261 45.01 24.03 9.21
C ALA A 261 45.43 25.29 8.43
N GLU A 262 44.51 25.89 7.63
CA GLU A 262 44.75 27.15 6.92
C GLU A 262 45.10 28.26 7.90
N LYS A 263 44.35 28.43 8.98
CA LYS A 263 44.62 29.41 10.02
C LYS A 263 46.02 29.23 10.64
N VAL A 264 46.38 28.00 11.03
CA VAL A 264 47.69 27.69 11.61
C VAL A 264 48.82 28.00 10.60
N TYR A 265 48.60 27.60 9.34
CA TYR A 265 49.60 27.89 8.27
C TYR A 265 49.82 29.40 8.06
N LEU A 266 48.75 30.17 7.91
CA LEU A 266 48.85 31.63 7.71
C LEU A 266 49.44 32.36 8.91
N LEU A 267 49.11 31.92 10.15
CA LEU A 267 49.75 32.44 11.37
C LEU A 267 51.25 32.16 11.39
N SER A 268 51.71 30.98 10.93
CA SER A 268 53.15 30.65 10.83
C SER A 268 53.92 31.53 9.84
N GLN A 269 53.19 32.10 8.85
CA GLN A 269 53.75 33.03 7.84
C GLN A 269 53.63 34.50 8.24
N ASN A 270 53.21 34.79 9.51
CA ASN A 270 52.91 36.16 10.00
C ASN A 270 51.92 36.97 9.12
N GLN A 271 50.97 36.27 8.46
CA GLN A 271 49.94 36.89 7.64
C GLN A 271 48.67 37.21 8.47
N PRO A 272 47.95 38.30 8.14
CA PRO A 272 46.69 38.60 8.82
C PRO A 272 45.66 37.53 8.52
N VAL A 273 45.07 36.95 9.56
CA VAL A 273 44.12 35.81 9.45
C VAL A 273 42.80 36.19 10.08
N ARG A 274 41.69 35.81 9.44
CA ARG A 274 40.34 35.89 10.03
C ARG A 274 40.16 34.76 11.06
N ASP A 275 39.39 35.02 12.08
CA ASP A 275 39.02 33.94 12.99
C ASP A 275 38.17 32.88 12.28
N VAL A 276 38.35 31.62 12.66
CA VAL A 276 37.62 30.50 12.03
C VAL A 276 36.11 30.69 12.18
N VAL A 277 35.68 31.28 13.29
CA VAL A 277 34.28 31.56 13.59
C VAL A 277 33.70 32.67 12.69
N ASP A 278 34.53 33.58 12.18
CA ASP A 278 34.09 34.65 11.29
C ASP A 278 33.92 34.19 9.82
N GLN A 279 34.22 32.92 9.55
CA GLN A 279 34.10 32.36 8.22
C GLN A 279 32.75 31.67 8.04
N PRO A 280 31.92 32.03 7.02
CA PRO A 280 30.61 31.37 6.79
C PRO A 280 30.71 29.85 6.60
N LEU A 281 31.84 29.40 6.05
CA LEU A 281 32.10 27.97 5.78
C LEU A 281 32.19 27.15 7.10
N PHE A 282 32.60 27.78 8.21
CA PHE A 282 32.61 27.16 9.53
C PHE A 282 31.21 26.76 9.99
N PHE A 283 30.21 27.63 9.80
CA PHE A 283 28.83 27.35 10.18
C PHE A 283 28.24 26.24 9.31
N ILE A 284 28.57 26.21 8.01
CA ILE A 284 28.16 25.11 7.12
C ILE A 284 28.76 23.78 7.60
N ALA A 285 30.03 23.78 7.96
CA ALA A 285 30.71 22.60 8.50
C ALA A 285 30.09 22.13 9.82
N LEU A 286 29.79 23.04 10.73
CA LEU A 286 29.13 22.74 12.01
C LEU A 286 27.75 22.12 11.80
N VAL A 287 26.93 22.72 10.93
CA VAL A 287 25.61 22.20 10.59
C VAL A 287 25.72 20.81 9.95
N ALA A 288 26.71 20.59 9.05
CA ALA A 288 26.93 19.30 8.42
C ALA A 288 27.32 18.21 9.44
N ILE A 289 28.16 18.52 10.42
CA ILE A 289 28.52 17.60 11.51
C ILE A 289 27.31 17.24 12.34
N LEU A 290 26.55 18.25 12.80
CA LEU A 290 25.36 18.02 13.64
C LEU A 290 24.28 17.23 12.91
N ALA A 291 24.00 17.60 11.65
CA ALA A 291 23.06 16.85 10.79
C ALA A 291 23.54 15.42 10.55
N GLY A 292 24.84 15.21 10.37
CA GLY A 292 25.45 13.91 10.22
C GLY A 292 25.21 12.99 11.41
N VAL A 293 25.42 13.51 12.62
CA VAL A 293 25.16 12.77 13.88
C VAL A 293 23.67 12.47 14.03
N GLN A 294 22.80 13.46 13.77
CA GLN A 294 21.34 13.27 13.87
C GLN A 294 20.81 12.22 12.89
N LEU A 295 21.26 12.25 11.64
CA LEU A 295 20.89 11.25 10.63
C LEU A 295 21.36 9.85 11.02
N PHE A 296 22.59 9.73 11.52
CA PHE A 296 23.13 8.45 11.98
C PHE A 296 22.33 7.87 13.13
N LEU A 297 22.04 8.67 14.17
CA LEU A 297 21.20 8.26 15.30
C LEU A 297 19.78 7.90 14.86
N GLY A 298 19.18 8.69 13.97
CA GLY A 298 17.86 8.41 13.40
C GLY A 298 17.83 7.08 12.65
N GLY A 299 18.88 6.77 11.88
CA GLY A 299 19.02 5.48 11.21
C GLY A 299 19.14 4.30 12.17
N PHE A 300 19.88 4.47 13.24
CA PHE A 300 20.05 3.45 14.30
C PHE A 300 18.72 3.18 15.04
N LEU A 301 18.00 4.23 15.42
CA LEU A 301 16.69 4.09 16.05
C LEU A 301 15.68 3.43 15.13
N ALA A 302 15.63 3.83 13.86
CA ALA A 302 14.76 3.20 12.87
C ALA A 302 15.06 1.69 12.69
N GLU A 303 16.35 1.29 12.69
CA GLU A 303 16.78 -0.12 12.62
C GLU A 303 16.28 -0.91 13.84
N MET A 304 16.38 -0.33 15.05
CA MET A 304 15.86 -0.95 16.27
C MET A 304 14.34 -1.12 16.24
N MET A 305 13.60 -0.11 15.78
CA MET A 305 12.12 -0.17 15.66
C MET A 305 11.68 -1.25 14.66
N VAL A 306 12.39 -1.42 13.56
CA VAL A 306 12.09 -2.47 12.56
C VAL A 306 12.23 -3.87 13.17
N ARG A 307 13.21 -4.08 14.04
CA ARG A 307 13.44 -5.38 14.71
C ARG A 307 12.41 -5.72 15.78
N GLN A 308 11.80 -4.71 16.40
CA GLN A 308 10.83 -4.90 17.51
C GLN A 308 9.37 -5.07 17.03
N ARG A 309 9.08 -4.84 15.75
CA ARG A 309 7.70 -4.88 15.24
C ARG A 309 7.16 -6.30 15.24
N SER A 310 6.28 -6.61 16.19
CA SER A 310 5.45 -7.81 16.19
C SER A 310 4.36 -7.68 15.11
N ARG A 311 3.92 -8.84 14.57
CA ARG A 311 2.88 -8.92 13.53
C ARG A 311 1.45 -8.84 14.10
N GLU A 312 1.25 -8.30 15.27
CA GLU A 312 -0.10 -8.16 15.84
C GLU A 312 -0.87 -7.08 15.09
N SER A 313 -2.07 -7.43 14.64
CA SER A 313 -2.98 -6.48 14.00
C SER A 313 -3.60 -5.60 15.09
N ASP A 314 -3.38 -4.27 14.99
CA ASP A 314 -3.97 -3.26 15.88
C ASP A 314 -5.48 -3.03 15.63
N TYR A 315 -6.15 -3.93 14.87
CA TYR A 315 -7.56 -3.76 14.50
C TYR A 315 -8.46 -4.55 15.45
N LEU A 316 -9.38 -3.84 16.11
CA LEU A 316 -10.39 -4.46 16.95
C LEU A 316 -11.56 -4.94 16.08
N ILE A 317 -11.69 -6.25 15.99
CA ILE A 317 -12.81 -6.90 15.32
C ILE A 317 -13.96 -7.00 16.32
N SER A 318 -15.13 -6.49 15.98
CA SER A 318 -16.32 -6.54 16.82
C SER A 318 -17.09 -7.85 16.64
N GLU A 319 -17.20 -8.33 15.40
CA GLU A 319 -17.98 -9.51 15.06
C GLU A 319 -17.37 -10.28 13.89
N GLN A 320 -17.55 -11.61 13.87
CA GLN A 320 -17.16 -12.50 12.78
C GLN A 320 -18.24 -13.57 12.56
N ILE A 321 -18.53 -13.89 11.29
CA ILE A 321 -19.54 -14.88 10.92
C ILE A 321 -18.98 -15.80 9.83
N GLY A 322 -19.06 -17.13 10.05
CA GLY A 322 -18.69 -18.15 9.07
C GLY A 322 -17.18 -18.39 8.90
N ILE A 323 -16.32 -17.75 9.70
CA ILE A 323 -14.85 -17.84 9.58
C ILE A 323 -14.29 -19.00 10.39
#